data_5b5ffea9dde24208d142632937fb02a2
#
_entry.id   5b5ffea9dde24208d142632937fb02a2
#
_cell.length_a   1.000
_cell.length_b   1.000
_cell.length_c   1.000
_cell.angle_alpha   90.00
_cell.angle_beta   90.00
_cell.angle_gamma   90.00
#
_symmetry.space_group_name_H-M   'P 1'
#
loop_
_entity.id
_entity.type
_entity.pdbx_description
1 polymer ?
#
loop_
_entity_poly.entity_id
_entity_poly.type
_entity_poly.pdbx_seq_one_letter_code
_entity_poly.pdbx_strand_id
1 'polypeptide(L)'
;MDDIENLEQNEMFEETEDTEETEVSYEQETIQIRNPRWNDSEHTGFDCELNHTEYGWIPFTVKGNDTSYYCSEIWKNKDSFEIQEFIPVQEDLDALREQKHQELRTERDKLRQIEFAVYNDANYQIRQEDQDNMNTFLTNAIGMLSGIMPRENFSIMDADNILRTLSPEQIIELGRAMKTKVEEIYARYWNARDVLLVNAQTKEEIQRITILSD
;
A
#
# COMPACT_ATOMS: atom_id res chain seq x y z
N MET A 1 87.46 -1.90 33.43
CA MET A 1 87.03 -2.04 34.80
C MET A 1 85.71 -2.79 34.72
N ASP A 2 85.98 -3.98 34.74
CA ASP A 2 85.78 -5.09 35.68
C ASP A 2 84.39 -5.72 35.46
N ASP A 3 84.38 -6.85 34.79
CA ASP A 3 84.54 -8.24 35.31
C ASP A 3 83.43 -8.63 36.25
N ILE A 4 82.71 -9.66 36.02
CA ILE A 4 82.89 -11.09 36.31
C ILE A 4 81.56 -11.77 35.97
N GLU A 5 81.52 -12.73 35.03
CA GLU A 5 81.49 -14.19 35.20
C GLU A 5 80.70 -14.72 36.40
N ASN A 6 79.71 -15.57 36.10
CA ASN A 6 79.67 -17.01 36.46
C ASN A 6 78.33 -17.58 36.12
N LEU A 7 78.22 -18.51 35.25
CA LEU A 7 78.35 -19.97 35.34
C LEU A 7 77.44 -20.68 36.36
N GLU A 8 76.78 -21.66 35.76
CA GLU A 8 76.35 -22.96 36.32
C GLU A 8 74.92 -22.96 36.92
N GLN A 9 74.09 -23.89 36.74
CA GLN A 9 74.06 -25.28 36.23
C GLN A 9 72.61 -25.71 36.13
N ASN A 10 72.28 -26.31 35.04
CA ASN A 10 71.72 -27.64 34.94
C ASN A 10 70.88 -28.15 36.11
N GLU A 11 69.60 -28.26 35.86
CA GLU A 11 68.83 -29.45 36.28
C GLU A 11 67.66 -29.72 35.36
N MET A 12 67.76 -30.87 34.74
CA MET A 12 66.80 -31.53 33.89
C MET A 12 65.69 -32.10 34.79
N PHE A 13 64.47 -31.62 34.67
CA PHE A 13 63.29 -32.30 35.18
C PHE A 13 62.45 -32.71 33.99
N GLU A 14 62.54 -33.95 33.59
CA GLU A 14 61.53 -34.67 32.87
C GLU A 14 60.31 -34.88 33.82
N GLU A 15 59.30 -34.10 33.67
CA GLU A 15 57.94 -34.46 34.12
C GLU A 15 57.12 -34.82 32.91
N THR A 16 56.97 -36.09 32.66
CA THR A 16 55.93 -36.65 31.82
C THR A 16 54.62 -36.51 32.53
N GLU A 17 53.92 -35.43 32.26
CA GLU A 17 52.45 -35.35 32.53
C GLU A 17 51.74 -36.04 31.38
N ASP A 18 51.31 -37.27 31.63
CA ASP A 18 50.20 -37.91 30.92
C ASP A 18 48.94 -37.11 31.17
N THR A 19 48.71 -36.11 30.33
CA THR A 19 47.38 -35.49 30.21
C THR A 19 46.50 -36.47 29.43
N GLU A 20 45.75 -37.30 30.17
CA GLU A 20 44.55 -37.94 29.62
C GLU A 20 43.66 -36.82 29.10
N GLU A 21 43.70 -36.60 27.78
CA GLU A 21 42.64 -35.87 27.07
C GLU A 21 41.34 -36.63 27.28
N THR A 22 40.59 -36.24 28.30
CA THR A 22 39.21 -36.61 28.41
C THR A 22 38.51 -36.00 27.19
N GLU A 23 38.36 -36.80 26.11
CA GLU A 23 37.41 -36.50 25.06
C GLU A 23 36.02 -36.34 25.71
N VAL A 24 35.69 -35.10 26.04
CA VAL A 24 34.31 -34.73 26.34
C VAL A 24 33.53 -34.88 25.03
N SER A 25 32.94 -36.04 24.82
CA SER A 25 31.97 -36.22 23.75
C SER A 25 30.79 -35.29 24.03
N TYR A 26 30.82 -34.13 23.43
CA TYR A 26 29.62 -33.30 23.31
C TYR A 26 28.66 -34.12 22.49
N GLU A 27 27.67 -34.73 23.13
CA GLU A 27 26.49 -35.23 22.42
C GLU A 27 25.97 -34.04 21.63
N GLN A 28 26.08 -34.07 20.31
CA GLN A 28 25.51 -33.07 19.44
C GLN A 28 24.01 -33.12 19.68
N GLU A 29 23.51 -32.17 20.45
CA GLU A 29 22.08 -32.01 20.65
C GLU A 29 21.44 -31.91 19.26
N THR A 30 20.60 -32.89 18.93
CA THR A 30 19.94 -32.93 17.66
C THR A 30 18.93 -31.76 17.63
N ILE A 31 19.23 -30.73 16.83
CA ILE A 31 18.36 -29.59 16.66
C ILE A 31 17.03 -30.10 16.07
N GLN A 32 15.95 -29.86 16.78
CA GLN A 32 14.60 -30.26 16.36
C GLN A 32 13.82 -29.04 15.88
N ILE A 33 13.23 -29.14 14.70
CA ILE A 33 12.28 -28.16 14.17
C ILE A 33 10.99 -28.84 13.81
N ARG A 34 9.90 -28.05 13.77
CA ARG A 34 8.59 -28.48 13.28
C ARG A 34 7.91 -27.40 12.47
N ASN A 35 6.95 -27.79 11.63
CA ASN A 35 6.16 -26.91 10.78
C ASN A 35 7.02 -25.98 9.88
N PRO A 36 8.13 -26.46 9.27
CA PRO A 36 8.93 -25.60 8.41
C PRO A 36 8.15 -25.23 7.14
N ARG A 37 8.20 -23.93 6.78
CA ARG A 37 7.57 -23.39 5.57
C ARG A 37 8.45 -22.33 4.95
N TRP A 38 8.69 -22.39 3.64
CA TRP A 38 9.37 -21.34 2.91
C TRP A 38 8.68 -19.99 3.12
N ASN A 39 9.45 -18.93 3.38
CA ASN A 39 8.93 -17.58 3.60
C ASN A 39 9.00 -16.69 2.36
N ASP A 40 9.59 -17.20 1.28
CA ASP A 40 9.63 -16.55 -0.03
C ASP A 40 9.61 -17.58 -1.17
N SER A 41 9.29 -17.13 -2.39
CA SER A 41 9.26 -17.97 -3.59
C SER A 41 10.64 -18.37 -4.13
N GLU A 42 11.69 -17.72 -3.66
CA GLU A 42 13.08 -17.99 -4.07
C GLU A 42 13.77 -19.00 -3.14
N HIS A 43 13.08 -19.43 -2.10
CA HIS A 43 13.59 -20.39 -1.10
C HIS A 43 14.87 -19.89 -0.40
N THR A 44 14.95 -18.59 -0.11
CA THR A 44 16.11 -17.97 0.54
C THR A 44 16.07 -18.09 2.06
N GLY A 45 14.90 -18.40 2.63
CA GLY A 45 14.69 -18.65 4.04
C GLY A 45 13.35 -19.34 4.31
N PHE A 46 13.18 -19.86 5.51
CA PHE A 46 11.95 -20.48 5.93
C PHE A 46 11.66 -20.23 7.42
N ASP A 47 10.38 -20.18 7.76
CA ASP A 47 9.90 -20.09 9.13
C ASP A 47 9.61 -21.48 9.67
N CYS A 48 9.91 -21.69 10.94
CA CYS A 48 9.65 -22.93 11.65
C CYS A 48 9.41 -22.67 13.14
N GLU A 49 9.12 -23.71 13.88
CA GLU A 49 9.26 -23.70 15.34
C GLU A 49 10.50 -24.51 15.72
N LEU A 50 11.38 -23.89 16.49
CA LEU A 50 12.61 -24.48 17.00
C LEU A 50 12.38 -24.97 18.43
N ASN A 51 12.78 -26.22 18.74
CA ASN A 51 12.83 -26.71 20.12
C ASN A 51 14.10 -26.19 20.80
N HIS A 52 14.04 -25.01 21.40
CA HIS A 52 15.15 -24.42 22.12
C HIS A 52 15.30 -25.07 23.49
N THR A 53 16.53 -25.40 23.87
CA THR A 53 16.82 -26.13 25.11
C THR A 53 16.31 -25.47 26.38
N GLU A 54 16.29 -24.15 26.42
CA GLU A 54 15.86 -23.35 27.58
C GLU A 54 14.37 -22.92 27.48
N TYR A 55 13.89 -22.60 26.27
CA TYR A 55 12.59 -21.97 26.07
C TYR A 55 11.54 -22.89 25.46
N GLY A 56 11.92 -24.14 25.11
CA GLY A 56 11.04 -25.08 24.43
C GLY A 56 10.73 -24.64 22.99
N TRP A 57 9.56 -24.92 22.48
CA TRP A 57 9.16 -24.57 21.11
C TRP A 57 8.94 -23.07 20.95
N ILE A 58 9.77 -22.42 20.16
CA ILE A 58 9.70 -20.99 19.84
C ILE A 58 9.61 -20.76 18.34
N PRO A 59 8.90 -19.72 17.87
CA PRO A 59 8.94 -19.29 16.46
C PRO A 59 10.36 -18.93 16.08
N PHE A 60 10.82 -19.41 14.93
CA PHE A 60 12.17 -19.18 14.46
C PHE A 60 12.23 -19.05 12.94
N THR A 61 13.00 -18.07 12.44
CA THR A 61 13.22 -17.86 11.01
C THR A 61 14.64 -18.27 10.65
N VAL A 62 14.77 -19.20 9.72
CA VAL A 62 16.05 -19.66 9.17
C VAL A 62 16.32 -18.93 7.88
N LYS A 63 17.51 -18.31 7.74
CA LYS A 63 17.96 -17.63 6.51
C LYS A 63 19.27 -18.22 6.04
N GLY A 64 19.38 -18.42 4.72
CA GLY A 64 20.59 -19.02 4.12
C GLY A 64 21.88 -18.24 4.29
N ASN A 65 21.79 -16.94 4.58
CA ASN A 65 22.91 -16.03 4.78
C ASN A 65 23.19 -15.71 6.28
N ASP A 66 22.42 -16.28 7.20
CA ASP A 66 22.60 -16.07 8.64
C ASP A 66 23.65 -17.04 9.18
N THR A 67 24.67 -16.50 9.87
CA THR A 67 25.80 -17.25 10.41
C THR A 67 25.61 -17.65 11.89
N SER A 68 24.47 -17.35 12.49
CA SER A 68 24.17 -17.80 13.85
C SER A 68 24.11 -19.34 13.91
N TYR A 69 24.45 -19.91 15.06
CA TYR A 69 24.60 -21.36 15.22
C TYR A 69 23.35 -22.12 14.75
N TYR A 70 22.17 -21.78 15.26
CA TYR A 70 20.93 -22.47 14.90
C TYR A 70 20.58 -22.31 13.41
N CYS A 71 20.64 -21.08 12.87
CA CYS A 71 20.38 -20.85 11.45
C CYS A 71 21.32 -21.64 10.56
N SER A 72 22.62 -21.58 10.85
CA SER A 72 23.68 -22.26 10.09
C SER A 72 23.50 -23.78 10.08
N GLU A 73 23.25 -24.38 11.23
CA GLU A 73 23.10 -25.84 11.35
C GLU A 73 21.78 -26.33 10.73
N ILE A 74 20.67 -25.62 10.95
CA ILE A 74 19.39 -25.98 10.33
C ILE A 74 19.46 -25.80 8.81
N TRP A 75 20.07 -24.72 8.32
CA TRP A 75 20.21 -24.48 6.89
C TRP A 75 21.05 -25.53 6.16
N LYS A 76 22.16 -25.98 6.77
CA LYS A 76 22.98 -27.08 6.23
C LYS A 76 22.20 -28.39 6.05
N ASN A 77 21.26 -28.63 6.95
CA ASN A 77 20.46 -29.84 6.97
C ASN A 77 19.04 -29.65 6.39
N LYS A 78 18.77 -28.54 5.69
CA LYS A 78 17.42 -28.20 5.20
C LYS A 78 16.78 -29.30 4.34
N ASP A 79 17.59 -30.01 3.55
CA ASP A 79 17.10 -31.06 2.65
C ASP A 79 16.63 -32.32 3.40
N SER A 80 16.87 -32.42 4.70
CA SER A 80 16.35 -33.49 5.58
C SER A 80 14.95 -33.18 6.13
N PHE A 81 14.45 -31.96 5.94
CA PHE A 81 13.14 -31.54 6.42
C PHE A 81 12.14 -31.48 5.27
N GLU A 82 10.90 -31.89 5.54
CA GLU A 82 9.79 -31.67 4.61
C GLU A 82 9.31 -30.21 4.79
N ILE A 83 9.92 -29.28 4.06
CA ILE A 83 9.59 -27.87 4.11
C ILE A 83 8.39 -27.61 3.21
N GLN A 84 7.30 -27.10 3.80
CA GLN A 84 6.09 -26.75 3.06
C GLN A 84 6.37 -25.59 2.08
N GLU A 85 5.72 -25.64 0.93
CA GLU A 85 5.83 -24.58 -0.09
C GLU A 85 5.40 -23.22 0.46
N PHE A 86 6.03 -22.18 -0.09
CA PHE A 86 5.64 -20.80 0.18
C PHE A 86 4.20 -20.57 -0.27
N ILE A 87 3.35 -20.18 0.66
CA ILE A 87 2.03 -19.68 0.36
C ILE A 87 2.14 -18.16 0.46
N PRO A 88 2.07 -17.43 -0.67
CA PRO A 88 1.99 -15.96 -0.60
C PRO A 88 0.88 -15.60 0.38
N VAL A 89 1.17 -14.72 1.33
CA VAL A 89 0.11 -14.11 2.12
C VAL A 89 -0.86 -13.53 1.10
N GLN A 90 -2.04 -14.12 0.98
CA GLN A 90 -3.06 -13.60 0.09
C GLN A 90 -3.30 -12.17 0.56
N GLU A 91 -2.80 -11.19 -0.21
CA GLU A 91 -3.05 -9.79 0.07
C GLU A 91 -4.55 -9.67 0.26
N ASP A 92 -4.95 -9.00 1.31
CA ASP A 92 -6.37 -8.75 1.54
C ASP A 92 -6.86 -7.79 0.46
N LEU A 93 -7.23 -8.37 -0.70
CA LEU A 93 -7.72 -7.64 -1.86
C LEU A 93 -9.00 -6.85 -1.52
N ASP A 94 -9.74 -7.28 -0.51
CA ASP A 94 -10.95 -6.58 -0.09
C ASP A 94 -10.59 -5.32 0.68
N ALA A 95 -9.57 -5.36 1.54
CA ALA A 95 -9.04 -4.15 2.19
C ALA A 95 -8.45 -3.18 1.16
N LEU A 96 -7.72 -3.68 0.16
CA LEU A 96 -7.20 -2.85 -0.94
C LEU A 96 -8.32 -2.23 -1.79
N ARG A 97 -9.38 -2.98 -2.07
CA ARG A 97 -10.56 -2.46 -2.79
C ARG A 97 -11.25 -1.35 -2.00
N GLU A 98 -11.43 -1.53 -0.69
CA GLU A 98 -12.04 -0.48 0.14
C GLU A 98 -11.17 0.78 0.20
N GLN A 99 -9.86 0.62 0.35
CA GLN A 99 -8.93 1.76 0.28
C GLN A 99 -9.06 2.48 -1.07
N LYS A 100 -9.02 1.74 -2.18
CA LYS A 100 -9.14 2.30 -3.53
C LYS A 100 -10.50 2.98 -3.75
N HIS A 101 -11.57 2.44 -3.17
CA HIS A 101 -12.88 3.08 -3.21
C HIS A 101 -12.86 4.47 -2.56
N GLN A 102 -12.17 4.65 -1.44
CA GLN A 102 -12.02 5.96 -0.80
C GLN A 102 -11.17 6.92 -1.66
N GLU A 103 -10.11 6.41 -2.31
CA GLU A 103 -9.31 7.18 -3.26
C GLU A 103 -10.17 7.68 -4.43
N LEU A 104 -10.98 6.81 -5.05
CA LEU A 104 -11.87 7.16 -6.15
C LEU A 104 -12.92 8.22 -5.75
N ARG A 105 -13.41 8.17 -4.50
CA ARG A 105 -14.28 9.23 -3.97
C ARG A 105 -13.55 10.58 -3.92
N THR A 106 -12.33 10.57 -3.42
CA THR A 106 -11.48 11.77 -3.34
C THR A 106 -11.19 12.33 -4.73
N GLU A 107 -10.86 11.46 -5.70
CA GLU A 107 -10.66 11.84 -7.09
C GLU A 107 -11.93 12.47 -7.71
N ARG A 108 -13.10 11.87 -7.49
CA ARG A 108 -14.39 12.44 -7.93
C ARG A 108 -14.60 13.84 -7.39
N ASP A 109 -14.39 14.02 -6.09
CA ASP A 109 -14.59 15.32 -5.45
C ASP A 109 -13.56 16.35 -5.92
N LYS A 110 -12.33 15.93 -6.21
CA LYS A 110 -11.30 16.75 -6.83
C LYS A 110 -11.70 17.18 -8.25
N LEU A 111 -12.21 16.25 -9.09
CA LEU A 111 -12.66 16.57 -10.44
C LEU A 111 -13.76 17.64 -10.43
N ARG A 112 -14.69 17.58 -9.47
CA ARG A 112 -15.73 18.62 -9.31
C ARG A 112 -15.17 19.99 -8.90
N GLN A 113 -13.94 20.07 -8.39
CA GLN A 113 -13.26 21.33 -8.08
C GLN A 113 -12.51 21.93 -9.27
N ILE A 114 -11.98 21.06 -10.16
CA ILE A 114 -11.08 21.48 -11.22
C ILE A 114 -11.69 21.44 -12.64
N GLU A 115 -12.73 20.64 -12.87
CA GLU A 115 -13.43 20.61 -14.17
C GLU A 115 -14.55 21.65 -14.22
N PHE A 116 -14.91 22.05 -15.44
CA PHE A 116 -15.87 23.10 -15.71
C PHE A 116 -16.97 22.62 -16.66
N ALA A 117 -18.16 23.18 -16.53
CA ALA A 117 -19.15 23.13 -17.59
C ALA A 117 -18.87 24.26 -18.60
N VAL A 118 -18.95 23.94 -19.86
CA VAL A 118 -18.77 24.93 -20.95
C VAL A 118 -20.13 25.34 -21.50
N TYR A 119 -20.38 26.63 -21.54
CA TYR A 119 -21.59 27.19 -22.13
C TYR A 119 -21.29 28.58 -22.75
N ASN A 120 -21.65 28.79 -24.02
CA ASN A 120 -21.42 30.05 -24.75
C ASN A 120 -19.96 30.53 -24.64
N ASP A 121 -19.00 29.65 -24.94
CA ASP A 121 -17.55 29.90 -24.88
C ASP A 121 -17.03 30.41 -23.53
N ALA A 122 -17.75 30.14 -22.46
CA ALA A 122 -17.35 30.45 -21.09
C ALA A 122 -17.35 29.16 -20.23
N ASN A 123 -16.42 29.12 -19.27
CA ASN A 123 -16.30 28.04 -18.29
C ASN A 123 -17.07 28.39 -17.03
N TYR A 124 -17.82 27.44 -16.48
CA TYR A 124 -18.57 27.61 -15.24
C TYR A 124 -18.18 26.53 -14.24
N GLN A 125 -17.93 26.93 -13.01
CA GLN A 125 -17.60 26.02 -11.92
C GLN A 125 -18.78 25.10 -11.61
N ILE A 126 -18.47 23.85 -11.19
CA ILE A 126 -19.48 22.81 -10.92
C ILE A 126 -19.36 22.24 -9.52
N ARG A 127 -18.78 23.01 -8.57
CA ARG A 127 -18.71 22.65 -7.16
C ARG A 127 -20.11 22.51 -6.58
N GLN A 128 -20.23 21.94 -5.39
CA GLN A 128 -21.54 21.79 -4.77
C GLN A 128 -22.27 23.12 -4.59
N GLU A 129 -21.59 24.16 -4.13
CA GLU A 129 -22.14 25.50 -3.96
C GLU A 129 -22.62 26.12 -5.28
N ASP A 130 -21.90 25.87 -6.38
CA ASP A 130 -22.30 26.38 -7.71
C ASP A 130 -23.56 25.70 -8.21
N GLN A 131 -23.70 24.38 -7.93
CA GLN A 131 -24.92 23.63 -8.27
C GLN A 131 -26.13 24.08 -7.43
N ASP A 132 -25.93 24.34 -6.14
CA ASP A 132 -26.99 24.82 -5.24
C ASP A 132 -27.45 26.19 -5.66
N ASN A 133 -26.55 27.10 -6.02
CA ASN A 133 -26.86 28.40 -6.59
C ASN A 133 -27.62 28.27 -7.93
N MET A 134 -27.14 27.38 -8.82
CA MET A 134 -27.80 27.12 -10.10
C MET A 134 -29.20 26.59 -9.94
N ASN A 135 -29.49 25.72 -8.96
CA ASN A 135 -30.85 25.25 -8.66
C ASN A 135 -31.78 26.41 -8.30
N THR A 136 -31.28 27.39 -7.56
CA THR A 136 -32.01 28.60 -7.24
C THR A 136 -32.33 29.43 -8.51
N PHE A 137 -31.32 29.63 -9.37
CA PHE A 137 -31.50 30.33 -10.65
C PHE A 137 -32.47 29.60 -11.58
N LEU A 138 -32.39 28.28 -11.67
CA LEU A 138 -33.29 27.45 -12.47
C LEU A 138 -34.76 27.60 -11.99
N THR A 139 -34.98 27.57 -10.68
CA THR A 139 -36.32 27.74 -10.09
C THR A 139 -36.90 29.11 -10.47
N ASN A 140 -36.13 30.17 -10.35
CA ASN A 140 -36.55 31.51 -10.71
C ASN A 140 -36.77 31.65 -12.22
N ALA A 141 -35.86 31.09 -13.05
CA ALA A 141 -36.01 31.11 -14.52
C ALA A 141 -37.29 30.41 -14.96
N ILE A 142 -37.62 29.25 -14.38
CA ILE A 142 -38.89 28.55 -14.65
C ILE A 142 -40.09 29.40 -14.24
N GLY A 143 -40.04 30.04 -13.08
CA GLY A 143 -41.09 30.97 -12.61
C GLY A 143 -41.33 32.15 -13.56
N MET A 144 -40.24 32.72 -14.10
CA MET A 144 -40.26 33.80 -15.09
C MET A 144 -40.84 33.33 -16.42
N LEU A 145 -40.41 32.17 -16.91
CA LEU A 145 -40.91 31.61 -18.18
C LEU A 145 -42.36 31.16 -18.10
N SER A 146 -42.80 30.76 -16.92
CA SER A 146 -44.21 30.40 -16.66
C SER A 146 -45.13 31.62 -16.44
N GLY A 147 -44.58 32.84 -16.43
CA GLY A 147 -45.36 34.07 -16.18
C GLY A 147 -45.76 34.29 -14.71
N ILE A 148 -45.20 33.50 -13.79
CA ILE A 148 -45.43 33.64 -12.33
C ILE A 148 -44.63 34.82 -11.77
N MET A 149 -43.47 35.09 -12.37
CA MET A 149 -42.56 36.16 -11.97
C MET A 149 -42.27 37.11 -13.16
N PRO A 150 -41.94 38.38 -12.89
CA PRO A 150 -41.46 39.29 -13.93
C PRO A 150 -40.21 38.74 -14.61
N ARG A 151 -40.08 38.95 -15.92
CA ARG A 151 -38.86 38.54 -16.68
C ARG A 151 -37.72 39.49 -16.41
N GLU A 152 -36.62 38.95 -15.94
CA GLU A 152 -35.37 39.66 -15.69
C GLU A 152 -34.18 38.78 -16.14
N ASN A 153 -33.03 39.41 -16.41
CA ASN A 153 -31.82 38.71 -16.70
C ASN A 153 -31.07 38.37 -15.40
N PHE A 154 -30.30 37.32 -15.44
CA PHE A 154 -29.43 36.86 -14.35
C PHE A 154 -28.00 37.36 -14.56
N SER A 155 -27.34 37.77 -13.50
CA SER A 155 -25.93 38.10 -13.49
C SER A 155 -25.16 36.99 -12.82
N ILE A 156 -24.30 36.29 -13.55
CA ILE A 156 -23.53 35.14 -13.07
C ILE A 156 -22.04 35.37 -13.39
N MET A 157 -21.18 35.06 -12.43
CA MET A 157 -19.74 35.07 -12.62
C MET A 157 -19.30 33.74 -13.25
N ASP A 158 -18.51 33.80 -14.34
CA ASP A 158 -17.90 32.62 -14.91
C ASP A 158 -16.59 32.24 -14.16
N ALA A 159 -15.94 31.15 -14.55
CA ALA A 159 -14.71 30.66 -13.91
C ALA A 159 -13.52 31.62 -14.05
N ASP A 160 -13.54 32.51 -15.05
CA ASP A 160 -12.53 33.53 -15.30
C ASP A 160 -12.83 34.85 -14.57
N ASN A 161 -13.84 34.86 -13.67
CA ASN A 161 -14.33 36.00 -12.95
C ASN A 161 -14.90 37.10 -13.87
N ILE A 162 -15.47 36.72 -15.00
CA ILE A 162 -16.19 37.64 -15.90
C ILE A 162 -17.66 37.57 -15.58
N LEU A 163 -18.26 38.73 -15.34
CA LEU A 163 -19.72 38.84 -15.12
C LEU A 163 -20.45 38.64 -16.43
N ARG A 164 -21.31 37.63 -16.50
CA ARG A 164 -22.15 37.31 -17.66
C ARG A 164 -23.62 37.64 -17.33
N THR A 165 -24.30 38.19 -18.31
CA THR A 165 -25.72 38.44 -18.22
C THR A 165 -26.47 37.42 -19.08
N LEU A 166 -27.31 36.60 -18.46
CA LEU A 166 -28.02 35.50 -19.11
C LEU A 166 -29.54 35.66 -18.98
N SER A 167 -30.26 35.34 -20.05
CA SER A 167 -31.72 35.28 -20.00
C SER A 167 -32.22 34.05 -19.24
N PRO A 168 -33.50 33.99 -18.85
CA PRO A 168 -34.07 32.79 -18.21
C PRO A 168 -33.89 31.51 -19.04
N GLU A 169 -34.00 31.58 -20.37
CA GLU A 169 -33.78 30.44 -21.26
C GLU A 169 -32.33 29.99 -21.21
N GLN A 170 -31.38 30.94 -21.24
CA GLN A 170 -29.92 30.65 -21.15
C GLN A 170 -29.53 30.06 -19.79
N ILE A 171 -30.22 30.44 -18.73
CA ILE A 171 -30.02 29.81 -17.40
C ILE A 171 -30.41 28.34 -17.43
N ILE A 172 -31.51 27.96 -18.10
CA ILE A 172 -31.91 26.57 -18.24
C ILE A 172 -30.87 25.76 -19.04
N GLU A 173 -30.32 26.36 -20.10
CA GLU A 173 -29.29 25.71 -20.91
C GLU A 173 -27.96 25.56 -20.14
N LEU A 174 -27.52 26.58 -19.43
CA LEU A 174 -26.35 26.52 -18.56
C LEU A 174 -26.54 25.46 -17.47
N GLY A 175 -27.67 25.44 -16.80
CA GLY A 175 -27.99 24.44 -15.77
C GLY A 175 -27.94 23.00 -16.33
N ARG A 176 -28.39 22.81 -17.59
CA ARG A 176 -28.30 21.52 -18.28
C ARG A 176 -26.82 21.16 -18.57
N ALA A 177 -26.01 22.11 -19.04
CA ALA A 177 -24.58 21.88 -19.28
C ALA A 177 -23.84 21.51 -18.00
N MET A 178 -24.09 22.21 -16.89
CA MET A 178 -23.54 21.90 -15.58
C MET A 178 -23.93 20.50 -15.10
N LYS A 179 -25.20 20.15 -15.21
CA LYS A 179 -25.72 18.82 -14.87
C LYS A 179 -25.03 17.73 -15.67
N THR A 180 -24.96 17.90 -17.01
CA THR A 180 -24.27 16.91 -17.89
C THR A 180 -22.83 16.70 -17.47
N LYS A 181 -22.10 17.77 -17.17
CA LYS A 181 -20.70 17.66 -16.74
C LYS A 181 -20.55 16.92 -15.42
N VAL A 182 -21.41 17.17 -14.46
CA VAL A 182 -21.45 16.44 -13.19
C VAL A 182 -21.77 14.96 -13.42
N GLU A 183 -22.75 14.65 -14.27
CA GLU A 183 -23.13 13.27 -14.63
C GLU A 183 -21.97 12.52 -15.30
N GLU A 184 -21.17 13.16 -16.15
CA GLU A 184 -19.95 12.57 -16.73
C GLU A 184 -18.93 12.16 -15.68
N ILE A 185 -18.68 13.01 -14.68
CA ILE A 185 -17.78 12.71 -13.57
C ILE A 185 -18.30 11.51 -12.77
N TYR A 186 -19.59 11.51 -12.44
CA TYR A 186 -20.21 10.39 -11.71
C TYR A 186 -20.21 9.10 -12.54
N ALA A 187 -20.42 9.15 -13.84
CA ALA A 187 -20.35 7.97 -14.72
C ALA A 187 -18.96 7.36 -14.72
N ARG A 188 -17.88 8.19 -14.78
CA ARG A 188 -16.50 7.71 -14.64
C ARG A 188 -16.28 7.05 -13.27
N TYR A 189 -16.74 7.69 -12.20
CA TYR A 189 -16.63 7.16 -10.84
C TYR A 189 -17.36 5.82 -10.68
N TRP A 190 -18.62 5.72 -11.14
CA TRP A 190 -19.39 4.47 -11.03
C TRP A 190 -18.77 3.35 -11.87
N ASN A 191 -18.29 3.65 -13.08
CA ASN A 191 -17.58 2.65 -13.88
C ASN A 191 -16.32 2.16 -13.17
N ALA A 192 -15.52 3.05 -12.61
CA ALA A 192 -14.31 2.67 -11.87
C ALA A 192 -14.64 1.83 -10.64
N ARG A 193 -15.65 2.22 -9.86
CA ARG A 193 -16.06 1.54 -8.62
C ARG A 193 -16.76 0.20 -8.90
N ASP A 194 -17.80 0.22 -9.75
CA ASP A 194 -18.75 -0.89 -9.87
C ASP A 194 -18.36 -1.90 -10.95
N VAL A 195 -17.47 -1.52 -11.86
CA VAL A 195 -17.00 -2.38 -12.95
C VAL A 195 -15.53 -2.70 -12.81
N LEU A 196 -14.65 -1.70 -12.85
CA LEU A 196 -13.21 -1.97 -12.88
C LEU A 196 -12.71 -2.54 -11.54
N LEU A 197 -13.07 -1.91 -10.42
CA LEU A 197 -12.61 -2.32 -9.09
C LEU A 197 -13.15 -3.69 -8.66
N VAL A 198 -14.39 -4.00 -9.00
CA VAL A 198 -15.02 -5.29 -8.69
C VAL A 198 -14.36 -6.44 -9.47
N ASN A 199 -13.95 -6.18 -10.72
CA ASN A 199 -13.35 -7.19 -11.59
C ASN A 199 -11.84 -7.33 -11.44
N ALA A 200 -11.16 -6.41 -10.75
CA ALA A 200 -9.71 -6.47 -10.51
C ALA A 200 -9.36 -7.66 -9.62
N GLN A 201 -8.42 -8.49 -10.08
CA GLN A 201 -8.01 -9.73 -9.42
C GLN A 201 -6.62 -9.62 -8.75
N THR A 202 -5.86 -8.57 -9.07
CA THR A 202 -4.51 -8.35 -8.54
C THR A 202 -4.40 -6.97 -7.91
N LYS A 203 -3.41 -6.81 -7.05
CA LYS A 203 -3.08 -5.53 -6.42
C LYS A 203 -2.72 -4.47 -7.46
N GLU A 204 -1.95 -4.86 -8.47
CA GLU A 204 -1.52 -3.97 -9.55
C GLU A 204 -2.71 -3.48 -10.37
N GLU A 205 -3.68 -4.33 -10.64
CA GLU A 205 -4.93 -3.95 -11.31
C GLU A 205 -5.71 -2.95 -10.45
N ILE A 206 -5.91 -3.24 -9.16
CA ILE A 206 -6.59 -2.34 -8.22
C ILE A 206 -5.90 -0.97 -8.17
N GLN A 207 -4.58 -0.94 -8.06
CA GLN A 207 -3.81 0.30 -7.93
C GLN A 207 -3.87 1.19 -9.17
N ARG A 208 -3.97 0.60 -10.36
CA ARG A 208 -4.03 1.34 -11.64
C ARG A 208 -5.37 2.02 -11.92
N ILE A 209 -6.42 1.64 -11.20
CA ILE A 209 -7.75 2.23 -11.43
C ILE A 209 -7.75 3.68 -10.97
N THR A 210 -8.12 4.58 -11.86
CA THR A 210 -8.30 6.02 -11.59
C THR A 210 -9.40 6.58 -12.48
N ILE A 211 -10.00 7.68 -12.07
CA ILE A 211 -10.95 8.46 -12.89
C ILE A 211 -10.36 9.81 -13.33
N LEU A 212 -9.14 10.10 -12.91
CA LEU A 212 -8.38 11.24 -13.41
C LEU A 212 -7.92 10.92 -14.84
N SER A 213 -8.13 11.83 -15.78
CA SER A 213 -7.50 11.76 -17.11
C SER A 213 -6.04 12.22 -16.98
N ASP A 214 -5.15 11.54 -17.68
CA ASP A 214 -3.77 11.96 -17.86
C ASP A 214 -3.67 13.32 -18.58
#